data_89c1941e9594d091b8f75916836bf83e
#
_entry.id   89c1941e9594d091b8f75916836bf83e
#
_cell.length_a   1.000
_cell.length_b   1.000
_cell.length_c   1.000
_cell.angle_alpha   90.00
_cell.angle_beta   90.00
_cell.angle_gamma   90.00
#
_symmetry.space_group_name_H-M   'P 1'
#
loop_
_entity.id
_entity.type
_entity.pdbx_description
1 polymer ?
#
loop_
_entity_poly.entity_id
_entity_poly.type
_entity_poly.pdbx_seq_one_letter_code
_entity_poly.pdbx_strand_id
1 'polypeptide(L)'
;MKRILLLAMIAAALCAAEMPAAVKVEGGLVQGVVEGNLTVYRGIPFAAPPVGDLRWRVPEPAATWEGVRQAVKFGPSCVQGMRPPGAGQGPETSEDCLYLNVWTPAKSAHDRIPVLVWIYGGGFNAGATSEPNYSGEKLAQKGVVLVSIAYRVGRLGFLAHPDLSAESRNHVSGNYGLLDMIAGLQWVRKNIGAFGGDPHRVTIFGESAGGIAVSMLCASPLAKGSFEGAISQSGGSFGPPRPTTFPGENMKRLPDAERAGETYAKAAGASSIAELRKLPVDKLQTVGRGMGLAWPIIDGWVIPDDQYKLYEAKRYNDTPILLGYNSDEGASFSPPKTPEEYVAAVKGRYGPFADKLIAAYPPGSGTVAKTARDLTRDAAFGWHTWIWARLEAQTGKSKVFYYCFDQHPEYPADSPRAGYSSPHGAEVAYVFQHFNTSNPQTTKSDLAISEAMATYWTNFAKRGDPNGEGVPAWPAFKDAKPVVMYFAQTPHTGPVPSAEALQILDAYFTWRRTPEGEAWAK
;
A
#
# COMPACT_ATOMS: atom_id res chain seq x y z
N MET A 1 74.36 10.07 -1.75
CA MET A 1 73.00 10.33 -2.29
C MET A 1 72.00 9.52 -1.47
N LYS A 2 71.38 10.15 -0.47
CA LYS A 2 70.36 9.51 0.40
C LYS A 2 69.00 9.89 -0.14
N ARG A 3 68.20 8.92 -0.63
CA ARG A 3 66.79 9.08 -1.01
C ARG A 3 65.95 8.94 0.26
N ILE A 4 65.29 10.03 0.64
CA ILE A 4 64.28 10.07 1.70
C ILE A 4 62.97 9.65 1.04
N LEU A 5 62.39 8.47 1.44
CA LEU A 5 61.01 8.08 1.13
C LEU A 5 60.10 8.81 2.11
N LEU A 6 59.28 9.69 1.59
CA LEU A 6 58.15 10.32 2.31
C LEU A 6 56.94 9.36 2.23
N LEU A 7 56.62 8.63 3.32
CA LEU A 7 55.35 7.92 3.45
C LEU A 7 54.27 8.96 3.80
N ALA A 8 53.37 9.23 2.86
CA ALA A 8 52.14 9.94 3.14
C ALA A 8 51.14 8.96 3.79
N MET A 9 50.91 9.07 5.09
CA MET A 9 49.78 8.44 5.77
C MET A 9 48.51 9.20 5.38
N ILE A 10 47.67 8.58 4.54
CA ILE A 10 46.29 9.04 4.34
C ILE A 10 45.51 8.51 5.54
N ALA A 11 45.25 9.39 6.51
CA ALA A 11 44.30 9.16 7.57
C ALA A 11 42.90 9.22 6.97
N ALA A 12 42.28 8.09 6.69
CA ALA A 12 40.86 8.02 6.44
C ALA A 12 40.13 8.39 7.74
N ALA A 13 39.69 9.64 7.85
CA ALA A 13 38.75 10.02 8.91
C ALA A 13 37.44 9.26 8.67
N LEU A 14 37.25 8.17 9.41
CA LEU A 14 35.90 7.64 9.61
C LEU A 14 35.12 8.76 10.30
N CYS A 15 34.26 9.45 9.56
CA CYS A 15 33.23 10.30 10.16
C CYS A 15 32.33 9.37 10.98
N ALA A 16 32.57 9.30 12.30
CA ALA A 16 31.61 8.68 13.20
C ALA A 16 30.29 9.44 13.06
N ALA A 17 29.21 8.74 12.70
CA ALA A 17 27.90 9.36 12.61
C ALA A 17 27.55 9.99 13.96
N GLU A 18 27.12 11.25 13.94
CA GLU A 18 26.71 11.96 15.16
C GLU A 18 25.48 11.26 15.73
N MET A 19 25.55 10.86 17.01
CA MET A 19 24.46 10.20 17.70
C MET A 19 23.61 11.21 18.45
N PRO A 20 22.29 11.34 18.12
CA PRO A 20 21.40 12.25 18.83
C PRO A 20 21.15 11.76 20.26
N ALA A 21 20.58 12.61 21.11
CA ALA A 21 20.08 12.18 22.41
C ALA A 21 19.04 11.06 22.27
N ALA A 22 19.08 10.08 23.20
CA ALA A 22 18.08 9.02 23.22
C ALA A 22 16.69 9.59 23.58
N VAL A 23 15.65 9.11 22.88
CA VAL A 23 14.27 9.49 23.11
C VAL A 23 13.50 8.40 23.84
N LYS A 24 12.56 8.78 24.70
CA LYS A 24 11.72 7.85 25.48
C LYS A 24 10.48 7.48 24.69
N VAL A 25 10.25 6.18 24.50
CA VAL A 25 9.02 5.58 23.97
C VAL A 25 8.43 4.60 24.99
N GLU A 26 7.21 4.07 24.75
CA GLU A 26 6.57 3.11 25.68
C GLU A 26 7.49 1.94 26.03
N GLY A 27 8.21 1.38 25.08
CA GLY A 27 9.09 0.22 25.28
C GLY A 27 10.38 0.52 26.04
N GLY A 28 10.89 1.76 26.02
CA GLY A 28 12.19 2.11 26.63
C GLY A 28 12.83 3.33 25.96
N LEU A 29 14.16 3.42 26.03
CA LEU A 29 14.93 4.46 25.35
C LEU A 29 15.37 3.97 23.96
N VAL A 30 15.25 4.81 22.93
CA VAL A 30 15.77 4.56 21.58
C VAL A 30 16.72 5.65 21.15
N GLN A 31 17.77 5.29 20.46
CA GLN A 31 18.76 6.22 19.90
C GLN A 31 18.92 5.95 18.41
N GLY A 32 18.72 6.97 17.59
CA GLY A 32 18.89 6.95 16.14
C GLY A 32 20.26 7.44 15.71
N VAL A 33 20.34 7.92 14.48
CA VAL A 33 21.54 8.48 13.84
C VAL A 33 21.19 9.79 13.16
N VAL A 34 22.13 10.76 13.14
CA VAL A 34 21.98 11.98 12.37
C VAL A 34 22.45 11.73 10.93
N GLU A 35 21.57 11.99 9.97
CA GLU A 35 21.83 11.89 8.53
C GLU A 35 21.50 13.24 7.87
N GLY A 36 22.52 14.04 7.61
CA GLY A 36 22.35 15.41 7.12
C GLY A 36 21.64 16.29 8.14
N ASN A 37 20.47 16.82 7.78
CA ASN A 37 19.64 17.65 8.66
C ASN A 37 18.53 16.87 9.37
N LEU A 38 18.49 15.54 9.19
CA LEU A 38 17.47 14.65 9.76
C LEU A 38 18.04 13.82 10.92
N THR A 39 17.17 13.45 11.84
CA THR A 39 17.41 12.33 12.75
C THR A 39 16.63 11.11 12.24
N VAL A 40 17.28 9.98 12.13
CA VAL A 40 16.71 8.75 11.55
C VAL A 40 16.76 7.63 12.58
N TYR A 41 15.65 6.96 12.75
CA TYR A 41 15.51 5.80 13.63
C TYR A 41 15.03 4.61 12.79
N ARG A 42 15.74 3.49 12.83
CA ARG A 42 15.42 2.26 12.08
C ARG A 42 15.25 1.08 13.00
N GLY A 43 14.24 0.26 12.77
CA GLY A 43 14.03 -0.98 13.50
C GLY A 43 13.54 -0.79 14.95
N ILE A 44 12.58 0.12 15.17
CA ILE A 44 11.90 0.24 16.46
C ILE A 44 10.79 -0.81 16.51
N PRO A 45 10.76 -1.73 17.49
CA PRO A 45 9.68 -2.69 17.62
C PRO A 45 8.41 -1.98 18.11
N PHE A 46 7.29 -2.22 17.43
CA PHE A 46 5.98 -1.67 17.85
C PHE A 46 5.03 -2.74 18.39
N ALA A 47 5.36 -4.01 18.20
CA ALA A 47 4.62 -5.16 18.71
C ALA A 47 5.58 -6.31 19.07
N ALA A 48 5.09 -7.26 19.85
CA ALA A 48 5.82 -8.49 20.15
C ALA A 48 6.06 -9.32 18.88
N PRO A 49 7.18 -10.04 18.79
CA PRO A 49 7.43 -10.94 17.67
C PRO A 49 6.30 -11.97 17.51
N PRO A 50 5.65 -12.07 16.35
CA PRO A 50 4.53 -13.00 16.11
C PRO A 50 5.03 -14.42 15.79
N VAL A 51 5.81 -14.99 16.68
CA VAL A 51 6.50 -16.29 16.55
C VAL A 51 5.86 -17.36 17.44
N GLY A 52 6.02 -18.64 17.11
CA GLY A 52 5.54 -19.77 17.91
C GLY A 52 4.04 -19.68 18.17
N ASP A 53 3.62 -19.60 19.43
CA ASP A 53 2.21 -19.51 19.82
C ASP A 53 1.53 -18.19 19.44
N LEU A 54 2.32 -17.15 19.15
CA LEU A 54 1.81 -15.86 18.65
C LEU A 54 1.62 -15.85 17.12
N ARG A 55 2.07 -16.88 16.41
CA ARG A 55 1.77 -17.04 14.98
C ARG A 55 0.26 -17.12 14.78
N TRP A 56 -0.29 -16.31 13.87
CA TRP A 56 -1.72 -16.15 13.63
C TRP A 56 -2.52 -15.74 14.87
N ARG A 57 -1.95 -14.81 15.65
CA ARG A 57 -2.68 -14.07 16.70
C ARG A 57 -2.65 -12.57 16.44
N VAL A 58 -3.54 -11.86 17.07
CA VAL A 58 -3.53 -10.39 17.10
C VAL A 58 -2.17 -9.92 17.64
N PRO A 59 -1.61 -8.80 17.13
CA PRO A 59 -0.35 -8.30 17.64
C PRO A 59 -0.49 -7.93 19.14
N GLU A 60 0.52 -8.32 19.92
CA GLU A 60 0.64 -7.97 21.32
C GLU A 60 1.64 -6.82 21.50
N PRO A 61 1.57 -6.04 22.59
CA PRO A 61 2.54 -4.99 22.86
C PRO A 61 3.98 -5.50 22.85
N ALA A 62 4.89 -4.71 22.31
CA ALA A 62 6.31 -5.02 22.38
C ALA A 62 6.79 -5.10 23.83
N ALA A 63 7.69 -6.03 24.14
CA ALA A 63 8.33 -6.09 25.45
C ALA A 63 9.12 -4.80 25.72
N THR A 64 9.13 -4.38 26.98
CA THR A 64 9.98 -3.28 27.43
C THR A 64 11.45 -3.73 27.48
N TRP A 65 12.37 -2.77 27.31
CA TRP A 65 13.80 -3.04 27.39
C TRP A 65 14.50 -2.07 28.35
N GLU A 66 15.58 -2.53 28.94
CA GLU A 66 16.48 -1.72 29.74
C GLU A 66 17.57 -1.07 28.88
N GLY A 67 18.11 0.06 29.35
CA GLY A 67 19.16 0.78 28.63
C GLY A 67 18.66 1.48 27.37
N VAL A 68 19.60 1.75 26.45
CA VAL A 68 19.33 2.46 25.21
C VAL A 68 19.42 1.49 24.03
N ARG A 69 18.27 1.29 23.36
CA ARG A 69 18.20 0.50 22.12
C ARG A 69 18.72 1.33 20.95
N GLN A 70 19.71 0.81 20.24
CA GLN A 70 20.26 1.42 19.04
C GLN A 70 19.30 1.18 17.85
N ALA A 71 18.62 2.22 17.40
CA ALA A 71 17.68 2.19 16.28
C ALA A 71 18.35 2.70 14.99
N VAL A 72 19.44 2.06 14.58
CA VAL A 72 20.30 2.49 13.45
C VAL A 72 20.25 1.55 12.24
N LYS A 73 19.62 0.38 12.37
CA LYS A 73 19.45 -0.62 11.30
C LYS A 73 17.99 -0.99 11.14
N PHE A 74 17.55 -1.20 9.90
CA PHE A 74 16.22 -1.76 9.64
C PHE A 74 16.05 -3.10 10.34
N GLY A 75 14.85 -3.37 10.85
CA GLY A 75 14.46 -4.71 11.26
C GLY A 75 14.32 -5.65 10.06
N PRO A 76 14.27 -6.96 10.29
CA PRO A 76 14.02 -7.93 9.22
C PRO A 76 12.67 -7.65 8.55
N SER A 77 12.57 -7.99 7.27
CA SER A 77 11.30 -8.02 6.57
C SER A 77 10.45 -9.19 7.03
N CYS A 78 9.13 -9.05 6.98
CA CYS A 78 8.27 -10.17 7.27
C CYS A 78 8.47 -11.30 6.26
N VAL A 79 8.38 -12.55 6.74
CA VAL A 79 8.53 -13.73 5.89
C VAL A 79 7.59 -13.64 4.71
N GLN A 80 8.14 -13.77 3.52
CA GLN A 80 7.44 -13.61 2.26
C GLN A 80 7.93 -14.61 1.21
N GLY A 81 7.21 -14.72 0.09
CA GLY A 81 7.59 -15.63 -0.99
C GLY A 81 8.95 -15.29 -1.60
N MET A 82 9.54 -16.28 -2.30
CA MET A 82 10.78 -16.06 -3.03
C MET A 82 10.62 -14.94 -4.06
N ARG A 83 11.60 -14.05 -4.13
CA ARG A 83 11.70 -13.03 -5.19
C ARG A 83 11.86 -13.70 -6.56
N PRO A 84 11.42 -13.06 -7.65
CA PRO A 84 11.68 -13.57 -8.99
C PRO A 84 13.18 -13.77 -9.24
N PRO A 85 13.57 -14.75 -10.07
CA PRO A 85 14.96 -14.90 -10.49
C PRO A 85 15.52 -13.59 -11.07
N GLY A 86 16.70 -13.19 -10.63
CA GLY A 86 17.33 -11.93 -11.06
C GLY A 86 17.02 -10.69 -10.23
N ALA A 87 16.12 -10.77 -9.26
CA ALA A 87 15.75 -9.62 -8.39
C ALA A 87 16.77 -9.29 -7.28
N GLY A 88 17.97 -9.90 -7.32
CA GLY A 88 19.01 -9.71 -6.29
C GLY A 88 18.66 -10.38 -4.96
N GLN A 89 19.58 -10.28 -3.98
CA GLN A 89 19.30 -10.71 -2.61
C GLN A 89 18.34 -9.71 -1.97
N GLY A 90 17.18 -10.19 -1.52
CA GLY A 90 16.24 -9.40 -0.75
C GLY A 90 16.75 -9.10 0.66
N PRO A 91 16.06 -8.22 1.40
CA PRO A 91 16.34 -8.03 2.80
C PRO A 91 16.17 -9.34 3.56
N GLU A 92 16.92 -9.50 4.67
CA GLU A 92 16.73 -10.62 5.60
C GLU A 92 15.26 -10.72 6.02
N THR A 93 14.71 -11.93 6.04
CA THR A 93 13.32 -12.17 6.42
C THR A 93 13.23 -12.92 7.75
N SER A 94 12.27 -12.55 8.58
CA SER A 94 11.98 -13.20 9.85
C SER A 94 10.49 -13.15 10.16
N GLU A 95 9.98 -14.03 11.02
CA GLU A 95 8.67 -13.83 11.65
C GLU A 95 8.73 -12.72 12.70
N ASP A 96 9.88 -12.49 13.34
CA ASP A 96 10.14 -11.28 14.15
C ASP A 96 10.39 -10.10 13.23
N CYS A 97 9.32 -9.44 12.79
CA CYS A 97 9.36 -8.42 11.72
C CYS A 97 8.51 -7.17 12.00
N LEU A 98 7.86 -7.07 13.15
CA LEU A 98 6.95 -5.96 13.46
C LEU A 98 7.72 -4.74 13.97
N TYR A 99 8.42 -4.11 13.04
CA TYR A 99 9.26 -2.94 13.26
C TYR A 99 8.79 -1.76 12.42
N LEU A 100 9.07 -0.55 12.91
CA LEU A 100 8.86 0.69 12.19
C LEU A 100 10.14 1.53 12.13
N ASN A 101 10.15 2.51 11.23
CA ASN A 101 11.25 3.44 11.07
C ASN A 101 10.71 4.87 11.07
N VAL A 102 11.53 5.83 11.51
CA VAL A 102 11.15 7.25 11.62
C VAL A 102 12.25 8.12 11.02
N TRP A 103 11.90 9.02 10.10
CA TRP A 103 12.74 10.11 9.61
C TRP A 103 12.13 11.43 10.07
N THR A 104 12.86 12.19 10.84
CA THR A 104 12.36 13.45 11.39
C THR A 104 13.32 14.62 11.16
N PRO A 105 12.83 15.76 10.65
CA PRO A 105 13.58 17.02 10.61
C PRO A 105 13.50 17.80 11.93
N ALA A 106 12.71 17.32 12.91
CA ALA A 106 12.48 18.00 14.17
C ALA A 106 13.77 18.22 14.95
N LYS A 107 13.86 19.37 15.61
CA LYS A 107 14.97 19.73 16.52
C LYS A 107 14.54 19.59 17.97
N SER A 108 13.25 19.47 18.22
CA SER A 108 12.64 19.36 19.55
C SER A 108 11.38 18.50 19.51
N ALA A 109 11.08 17.81 20.60
CA ALA A 109 9.80 17.12 20.79
C ALA A 109 8.58 18.07 20.76
N HIS A 110 8.81 19.38 20.88
CA HIS A 110 7.74 20.40 20.87
C HIS A 110 7.41 20.94 19.47
N ASP A 111 8.12 20.52 18.41
CA ASP A 111 7.97 21.06 17.05
C ASP A 111 6.62 20.71 16.43
N ARG A 112 5.98 19.61 16.83
CA ARG A 112 4.64 19.20 16.41
C ARG A 112 4.48 19.14 14.90
N ILE A 113 5.43 18.52 14.22
CA ILE A 113 5.47 18.39 12.75
C ILE A 113 4.42 17.38 12.29
N PRO A 114 3.69 17.60 11.17
CA PRO A 114 2.78 16.63 10.58
C PRO A 114 3.47 15.31 10.26
N VAL A 115 2.74 14.21 10.36
CA VAL A 115 3.26 12.85 10.22
C VAL A 115 2.67 12.20 8.98
N LEU A 116 3.52 11.64 8.11
CA LEU A 116 3.16 10.73 7.04
C LEU A 116 3.53 9.30 7.44
N VAL A 117 2.58 8.37 7.35
CA VAL A 117 2.79 6.96 7.69
C VAL A 117 2.66 6.13 6.43
N TRP A 118 3.78 5.57 5.98
CA TRP A 118 3.87 4.72 4.78
C TRP A 118 3.49 3.27 5.06
N ILE A 119 2.60 2.74 4.21
CA ILE A 119 2.20 1.33 4.14
C ILE A 119 2.55 0.81 2.75
N TYR A 120 3.52 -0.10 2.67
CA TYR A 120 4.01 -0.60 1.39
C TYR A 120 3.01 -1.53 0.69
N GLY A 121 3.14 -1.65 -0.64
CA GLY A 121 2.38 -2.57 -1.46
C GLY A 121 2.98 -3.98 -1.56
N GLY A 122 2.71 -4.66 -2.67
CA GLY A 122 3.20 -6.02 -2.95
C GLY A 122 2.12 -7.10 -2.82
N GLY A 123 0.86 -6.76 -3.10
CA GLY A 123 -0.26 -7.72 -3.18
C GLY A 123 -0.55 -8.43 -1.85
N PHE A 124 -0.22 -7.84 -0.72
CA PHE A 124 -0.24 -8.44 0.63
C PHE A 124 0.62 -9.71 0.76
N ASN A 125 1.42 -10.04 -0.24
CA ASN A 125 2.29 -11.23 -0.28
C ASN A 125 3.76 -10.91 -0.02
N ALA A 126 4.18 -9.68 -0.28
CA ALA A 126 5.56 -9.23 -0.21
C ALA A 126 5.62 -7.74 0.13
N GLY A 127 6.83 -7.23 0.31
CA GLY A 127 7.16 -5.84 0.59
C GLY A 127 8.00 -5.70 1.85
N ALA A 128 8.69 -4.57 1.96
CA ALA A 128 9.54 -4.27 3.11
C ALA A 128 9.68 -2.76 3.32
N THR A 129 9.83 -2.35 4.57
CA THR A 129 10.12 -0.94 4.91
C THR A 129 11.55 -0.52 4.57
N SER A 130 12.42 -1.48 4.27
CA SER A 130 13.83 -1.28 3.90
C SER A 130 14.07 -1.16 2.40
N GLU A 131 13.02 -1.20 1.56
CA GLU A 131 13.17 -0.98 0.12
C GLU A 131 13.69 0.44 -0.14
N PRO A 132 14.77 0.60 -0.95
CA PRO A 132 15.40 1.91 -1.17
C PRO A 132 14.45 2.97 -1.72
N ASN A 133 13.46 2.54 -2.53
CA ASN A 133 12.46 3.44 -3.13
C ASN A 133 11.51 4.05 -2.10
N TYR A 134 11.46 3.53 -0.87
CA TYR A 134 10.59 4.00 0.22
C TYR A 134 11.37 4.74 1.30
N SER A 135 12.65 5.05 1.08
CA SER A 135 13.45 5.80 2.04
C SER A 135 12.89 7.21 2.24
N GLY A 136 12.72 7.62 3.49
CA GLY A 136 11.87 8.76 3.85
C GLY A 136 12.55 10.12 3.84
N GLU A 137 13.86 10.21 3.55
CA GLU A 137 14.64 11.42 3.75
C GLU A 137 14.15 12.61 2.90
N LYS A 138 13.76 12.37 1.64
CA LYS A 138 13.32 13.46 0.75
C LYS A 138 12.01 14.08 1.19
N LEU A 139 11.03 13.23 1.58
CA LEU A 139 9.77 13.73 2.12
C LEU A 139 9.95 14.40 3.48
N ALA A 140 10.79 13.85 4.36
CA ALA A 140 11.08 14.46 5.65
C ALA A 140 11.74 15.85 5.50
N GLN A 141 12.61 16.04 4.52
CA GLN A 141 13.20 17.34 4.19
C GLN A 141 12.17 18.40 3.78
N LYS A 142 10.96 17.98 3.37
CA LYS A 142 9.84 18.89 3.06
C LYS A 142 9.00 19.28 4.29
N GLY A 143 9.48 18.96 5.50
CA GLY A 143 8.86 19.40 6.77
C GLY A 143 7.73 18.50 7.24
N VAL A 144 7.87 17.21 7.08
CA VAL A 144 7.02 16.18 7.69
C VAL A 144 7.87 15.16 8.43
N VAL A 145 7.31 14.50 9.43
CA VAL A 145 7.89 13.27 9.97
C VAL A 145 7.40 12.12 9.10
N LEU A 146 8.32 11.33 8.53
CA LEU A 146 7.94 10.11 7.84
C LEU A 146 8.11 8.91 8.76
N VAL A 147 7.10 8.04 8.79
CA VAL A 147 7.13 6.73 9.45
C VAL A 147 6.84 5.65 8.41
N SER A 148 7.57 4.54 8.42
CA SER A 148 7.21 3.34 7.65
C SER A 148 6.94 2.18 8.59
N ILE A 149 5.82 1.48 8.40
CA ILE A 149 5.34 0.40 9.27
C ILE A 149 5.43 -0.94 8.54
N ALA A 150 6.11 -1.92 9.13
CA ALA A 150 6.06 -3.30 8.66
C ALA A 150 4.75 -3.98 9.09
N TYR A 151 4.31 -4.98 8.34
CA TYR A 151 3.16 -5.80 8.66
C TYR A 151 3.32 -7.22 8.11
N ARG A 152 2.72 -8.20 8.76
CA ARG A 152 2.75 -9.59 8.29
C ARG A 152 2.07 -9.71 6.93
N VAL A 153 2.73 -10.41 6.02
CA VAL A 153 2.29 -10.63 4.65
C VAL A 153 2.04 -12.12 4.38
N GLY A 154 1.41 -12.41 3.26
CA GLY A 154 1.13 -13.78 2.86
C GLY A 154 0.25 -14.52 3.85
N ARG A 155 0.44 -15.81 3.95
CA ARG A 155 -0.33 -16.69 4.87
C ARG A 155 -0.10 -16.36 6.34
N LEU A 156 1.08 -15.83 6.68
CA LEU A 156 1.37 -15.44 8.07
C LEU A 156 0.57 -14.21 8.49
N GLY A 157 0.20 -13.37 7.52
CA GLY A 157 -0.62 -12.18 7.76
C GLY A 157 -2.12 -12.37 7.54
N PHE A 158 -2.54 -13.36 6.72
CA PHE A 158 -3.93 -13.38 6.22
C PHE A 158 -4.59 -14.77 6.19
N LEU A 159 -4.00 -15.81 6.79
CA LEU A 159 -4.64 -17.11 6.90
C LEU A 159 -5.86 -17.04 7.83
N ALA A 160 -7.05 -17.38 7.30
CA ALA A 160 -8.22 -17.68 8.10
C ALA A 160 -8.39 -19.19 8.24
N HIS A 161 -8.87 -19.65 9.41
CA HIS A 161 -9.15 -21.06 9.69
C HIS A 161 -10.19 -21.16 10.81
N PRO A 162 -11.13 -22.13 10.80
CA PRO A 162 -12.14 -22.26 11.85
C PRO A 162 -11.55 -22.36 13.27
N ASP A 163 -10.48 -23.14 13.45
CA ASP A 163 -9.81 -23.26 14.76
C ASP A 163 -9.17 -21.94 15.21
N LEU A 164 -8.59 -21.16 14.29
CA LEU A 164 -8.07 -19.82 14.60
C LEU A 164 -9.20 -18.87 15.00
N SER A 165 -10.34 -18.95 14.35
CA SER A 165 -11.52 -18.16 14.72
C SER A 165 -12.06 -18.61 16.08
N ALA A 166 -12.07 -19.91 16.38
CA ALA A 166 -12.49 -20.45 17.67
C ALA A 166 -11.56 -19.99 18.84
N GLU A 167 -10.26 -19.88 18.59
CA GLU A 167 -9.29 -19.36 19.58
C GLU A 167 -9.41 -17.83 19.80
N SER A 168 -9.98 -17.11 18.85
CA SER A 168 -10.09 -15.65 18.88
C SER A 168 -11.23 -15.19 19.78
N ARG A 169 -10.99 -14.19 20.62
CA ARG A 169 -12.06 -13.57 21.44
C ARG A 169 -13.18 -12.94 20.61
N ASN A 170 -12.89 -12.60 19.37
CA ASN A 170 -13.85 -11.99 18.44
C ASN A 170 -14.43 -13.02 17.46
N HIS A 171 -14.11 -14.32 17.60
CA HIS A 171 -14.55 -15.41 16.74
C HIS A 171 -14.25 -15.21 15.25
N VAL A 172 -13.11 -14.57 14.95
CA VAL A 172 -12.65 -14.31 13.58
C VAL A 172 -11.15 -14.55 13.45
N SER A 173 -10.69 -14.77 12.21
CA SER A 173 -9.29 -14.95 11.84
C SER A 173 -9.02 -14.35 10.45
N GLY A 174 -7.75 -14.20 10.07
CA GLY A 174 -7.34 -13.88 8.69
C GLY A 174 -6.87 -12.44 8.42
N ASN A 175 -7.12 -11.48 9.27
CA ASN A 175 -6.75 -10.06 9.04
C ASN A 175 -5.58 -9.58 9.91
N TYR A 176 -4.62 -10.47 10.25
CA TYR A 176 -3.52 -10.15 11.17
C TYR A 176 -2.62 -9.04 10.63
N GLY A 177 -2.37 -9.00 9.31
CA GLY A 177 -1.58 -7.92 8.68
C GLY A 177 -2.24 -6.54 8.81
N LEU A 178 -3.59 -6.45 8.71
CA LEU A 178 -4.30 -5.20 8.98
C LEU A 178 -4.24 -4.82 10.47
N LEU A 179 -4.33 -5.81 11.36
CA LEU A 179 -4.18 -5.58 12.81
C LEU A 179 -2.76 -5.11 13.16
N ASP A 180 -1.73 -5.59 12.47
CA ASP A 180 -0.36 -5.09 12.61
C ASP A 180 -0.24 -3.61 12.22
N MET A 181 -0.87 -3.22 11.10
CA MET A 181 -0.92 -1.81 10.68
C MET A 181 -1.64 -0.94 11.73
N ILE A 182 -2.76 -1.41 12.28
CA ILE A 182 -3.49 -0.72 13.33
C ILE A 182 -2.63 -0.59 14.60
N ALA A 183 -1.91 -1.64 15.01
CA ALA A 183 -0.98 -1.59 16.13
C ALA A 183 0.16 -0.58 15.91
N GLY A 184 0.73 -0.56 14.69
CA GLY A 184 1.72 0.43 14.30
C GLY A 184 1.19 1.88 14.36
N LEU A 185 -0.04 2.11 13.89
CA LEU A 185 -0.69 3.42 14.00
C LEU A 185 -0.96 3.83 15.45
N GLN A 186 -1.38 2.88 16.29
CA GLN A 186 -1.53 3.12 17.73
C GLN A 186 -0.20 3.47 18.39
N TRP A 187 0.90 2.80 17.98
CA TRP A 187 2.23 3.16 18.44
C TRP A 187 2.61 4.58 18.02
N VAL A 188 2.36 4.96 16.76
CA VAL A 188 2.59 6.33 16.26
C VAL A 188 1.81 7.34 17.11
N ARG A 189 0.53 7.08 17.35
CA ARG A 189 -0.32 7.95 18.16
C ARG A 189 0.24 8.22 19.56
N LYS A 190 0.84 7.21 20.18
CA LYS A 190 1.38 7.29 21.54
C LYS A 190 2.78 7.90 21.61
N ASN A 191 3.62 7.62 20.62
CA ASN A 191 5.06 7.84 20.73
C ASN A 191 5.63 8.92 19.81
N ILE A 192 4.95 9.28 18.72
CA ILE A 192 5.56 10.14 17.68
C ILE A 192 5.88 11.55 18.19
N GLY A 193 5.24 11.99 19.26
CA GLY A 193 5.56 13.26 19.94
C GLY A 193 7.00 13.32 20.43
N ALA A 194 7.58 12.20 20.87
CA ALA A 194 8.97 12.13 21.30
C ALA A 194 9.96 12.41 20.15
N PHE A 195 9.53 12.21 18.91
CA PHE A 195 10.29 12.47 17.68
C PHE A 195 9.95 13.83 17.05
N GLY A 196 9.22 14.68 17.76
CA GLY A 196 8.77 16.00 17.28
C GLY A 196 7.59 15.97 16.34
N GLY A 197 6.95 14.81 16.13
CA GLY A 197 5.74 14.68 15.33
C GLY A 197 4.47 15.06 16.11
N ASP A 198 3.42 15.44 15.38
CA ASP A 198 2.10 15.71 15.96
C ASP A 198 1.21 14.47 15.87
N PRO A 199 0.88 13.80 16.99
CA PRO A 199 0.01 12.64 17.00
C PRO A 199 -1.43 12.94 16.55
N HIS A 200 -1.82 14.21 16.43
CA HIS A 200 -3.13 14.66 15.95
C HIS A 200 -3.11 15.20 14.51
N ARG A 201 -2.00 15.00 13.80
CA ARG A 201 -1.84 15.32 12.36
C ARG A 201 -1.12 14.19 11.64
N VAL A 202 -1.74 13.00 11.70
CA VAL A 202 -1.26 11.76 11.08
C VAL A 202 -2.00 11.54 9.78
N THR A 203 -1.28 11.41 8.68
CA THR A 203 -1.82 11.00 7.37
C THR A 203 -1.22 9.66 6.99
N ILE A 204 -2.07 8.67 6.78
CA ILE A 204 -1.65 7.37 6.24
C ILE A 204 -1.57 7.43 4.73
N PHE A 205 -0.56 6.78 4.15
CA PHE A 205 -0.46 6.67 2.69
C PHE A 205 0.16 5.34 2.27
N GLY A 206 -0.23 4.86 1.10
CA GLY A 206 0.26 3.59 0.56
C GLY A 206 -0.05 3.44 -0.91
N GLU A 207 0.67 2.53 -1.55
CA GLU A 207 0.52 2.18 -2.96
C GLU A 207 0.10 0.73 -3.11
N SER A 208 -0.70 0.41 -4.18
CA SER A 208 -1.12 -0.95 -4.48
C SER A 208 -1.84 -1.59 -3.28
N ALA A 209 -1.38 -2.76 -2.82
CA ALA A 209 -1.90 -3.38 -1.59
C ALA A 209 -1.83 -2.43 -0.37
N GLY A 210 -0.83 -1.55 -0.29
CA GLY A 210 -0.74 -0.50 0.73
C GLY A 210 -1.86 0.54 0.59
N GLY A 211 -2.15 0.98 -0.64
CA GLY A 211 -3.28 1.87 -0.94
C GLY A 211 -4.63 1.20 -0.68
N ILE A 212 -4.75 -0.10 -0.99
CA ILE A 212 -5.92 -0.91 -0.64
C ILE A 212 -6.06 -1.02 0.89
N ALA A 213 -4.96 -1.24 1.62
CA ALA A 213 -4.95 -1.25 3.08
C ALA A 213 -5.41 0.10 3.65
N VAL A 214 -4.98 1.24 3.06
CA VAL A 214 -5.47 2.57 3.44
C VAL A 214 -7.00 2.64 3.33
N SER A 215 -7.59 2.15 2.23
CA SER A 215 -9.06 2.12 2.08
C SER A 215 -9.75 1.26 3.15
N MET A 216 -9.13 0.13 3.50
CA MET A 216 -9.63 -0.78 4.54
C MET A 216 -9.51 -0.18 5.95
N LEU A 217 -8.44 0.54 6.23
CA LEU A 217 -8.27 1.28 7.50
C LEU A 217 -9.30 2.41 7.62
N CYS A 218 -9.63 3.10 6.52
CA CYS A 218 -10.75 4.06 6.50
C CYS A 218 -12.09 3.37 6.80
N ALA A 219 -12.31 2.15 6.35
CA ALA A 219 -13.53 1.39 6.60
C ALA A 219 -13.55 0.65 7.95
N SER A 220 -12.40 0.46 8.59
CA SER A 220 -12.29 -0.29 9.85
C SER A 220 -12.64 0.55 11.08
N PRO A 221 -13.58 0.11 11.94
CA PRO A 221 -13.86 0.81 13.20
C PRO A 221 -12.67 0.76 14.18
N LEU A 222 -11.76 -0.22 14.02
CA LEU A 222 -10.59 -0.39 14.88
C LEU A 222 -9.50 0.65 14.64
N ALA A 223 -9.49 1.27 13.45
CA ALA A 223 -8.54 2.32 13.09
C ALA A 223 -9.05 3.74 13.40
N LYS A 224 -10.29 3.86 13.92
CA LYS A 224 -10.91 5.16 14.20
C LYS A 224 -10.05 6.00 15.16
N GLY A 225 -9.78 7.25 14.75
CA GLY A 225 -8.98 8.20 15.54
C GLY A 225 -7.47 7.92 15.52
N SER A 226 -6.99 7.03 14.64
CA SER A 226 -5.55 6.77 14.49
C SER A 226 -4.90 7.65 13.42
N PHE A 227 -5.68 8.32 12.58
CA PHE A 227 -5.21 9.24 11.53
C PHE A 227 -6.27 10.30 11.23
N GLU A 228 -5.85 11.41 10.64
CA GLU A 228 -6.65 12.58 10.26
C GLU A 228 -6.63 12.86 8.75
N GLY A 229 -5.93 12.05 7.96
CA GLY A 229 -5.90 12.11 6.51
C GLY A 229 -5.47 10.78 5.90
N ALA A 230 -5.87 10.52 4.64
CA ALA A 230 -5.55 9.30 3.94
C ALA A 230 -5.16 9.57 2.47
N ILE A 231 -4.08 8.93 2.00
CA ILE A 231 -3.66 8.99 0.59
C ILE A 231 -3.59 7.55 0.06
N SER A 232 -4.34 7.26 -0.99
CA SER A 232 -4.35 5.95 -1.63
C SER A 232 -3.86 6.05 -3.08
N GLN A 233 -2.73 5.40 -3.34
CA GLN A 233 -2.11 5.31 -4.66
C GLN A 233 -2.43 3.94 -5.25
N SER A 234 -3.17 3.91 -6.35
CA SER A 234 -3.59 2.66 -7.02
C SER A 234 -4.24 1.67 -6.04
N GLY A 235 -5.13 2.17 -5.18
CA GLY A 235 -5.75 1.43 -4.09
C GLY A 235 -7.27 1.36 -4.22
N GLY A 236 -7.91 0.89 -3.12
CA GLY A 236 -9.34 0.71 -3.03
C GLY A 236 -9.78 -0.74 -3.23
N SER A 237 -10.79 -1.16 -2.46
CA SER A 237 -11.36 -2.51 -2.52
C SER A 237 -12.87 -2.45 -2.33
N PHE A 238 -13.53 -1.85 -3.32
CA PHE A 238 -14.98 -1.60 -3.34
C PHE A 238 -15.77 -2.64 -4.16
N GLY A 239 -15.10 -3.64 -4.75
CA GLY A 239 -15.76 -4.74 -5.45
C GLY A 239 -16.54 -5.65 -4.48
N PRO A 240 -17.65 -6.26 -4.93
CA PRO A 240 -18.40 -7.19 -4.11
C PRO A 240 -17.56 -8.44 -3.77
N PRO A 241 -17.80 -9.06 -2.60
CA PRO A 241 -17.07 -10.27 -2.24
C PRO A 241 -17.40 -11.44 -3.18
N ARG A 242 -16.43 -12.36 -3.32
CA ARG A 242 -16.60 -13.61 -4.05
C ARG A 242 -15.69 -14.72 -3.50
N PRO A 243 -16.05 -16.01 -3.68
CA PRO A 243 -15.23 -17.14 -3.22
C PRO A 243 -13.87 -17.25 -3.93
N THR A 244 -13.83 -16.88 -5.22
CA THR A 244 -12.62 -16.86 -6.06
C THR A 244 -12.09 -15.41 -6.20
N THR A 245 -10.83 -15.25 -6.60
CA THR A 245 -10.21 -13.94 -6.76
C THR A 245 -10.03 -13.57 -8.22
N PHE A 246 -10.35 -12.31 -8.55
CA PHE A 246 -10.03 -11.68 -9.82
C PHE A 246 -9.43 -10.29 -9.57
N PRO A 247 -8.67 -9.72 -10.49
CA PRO A 247 -8.22 -8.32 -10.36
C PRO A 247 -9.43 -7.39 -10.05
N GLY A 248 -9.39 -6.68 -8.92
CA GLY A 248 -10.51 -5.83 -8.45
C GLY A 248 -11.64 -6.54 -7.69
N GLU A 249 -11.71 -7.87 -7.65
CA GLU A 249 -12.69 -8.65 -6.89
C GLU A 249 -11.97 -9.70 -6.04
N ASN A 250 -11.23 -9.25 -5.04
CA ASN A 250 -10.33 -10.10 -4.26
C ASN A 250 -10.84 -10.42 -2.85
N MET A 251 -11.90 -9.74 -2.40
CA MET A 251 -12.43 -9.92 -1.05
C MET A 251 -13.23 -11.21 -0.93
N LYS A 252 -12.93 -12.00 0.10
CA LYS A 252 -13.71 -13.15 0.51
C LYS A 252 -14.48 -12.84 1.80
N ARG A 253 -15.55 -13.57 2.06
CA ARG A 253 -16.17 -13.61 3.39
C ARG A 253 -15.42 -14.63 4.27
N LEU A 254 -15.47 -14.45 5.59
CA LEU A 254 -14.79 -15.33 6.56
C LEU A 254 -15.05 -16.83 6.30
N PRO A 255 -16.29 -17.33 6.09
CA PRO A 255 -16.50 -18.76 5.86
C PRO A 255 -15.81 -19.31 4.60
N ASP A 256 -15.68 -18.49 3.54
CA ASP A 256 -14.97 -18.88 2.31
C ASP A 256 -13.46 -18.93 2.54
N ALA A 257 -12.94 -17.97 3.29
CA ALA A 257 -11.52 -17.91 3.63
C ALA A 257 -11.12 -19.03 4.60
N GLU A 258 -11.98 -19.38 5.56
CA GLU A 258 -11.77 -20.51 6.48
C GLU A 258 -11.70 -21.85 5.74
N ARG A 259 -12.62 -22.10 4.78
CA ARG A 259 -12.55 -23.31 3.93
C ARG A 259 -11.25 -23.40 3.12
N ALA A 260 -10.76 -22.26 2.63
CA ALA A 260 -9.47 -22.21 1.95
C ALA A 260 -8.32 -22.50 2.92
N GLY A 261 -8.41 -22.04 4.16
CA GLY A 261 -7.46 -22.33 5.24
C GLY A 261 -7.42 -23.80 5.65
N GLU A 262 -8.57 -24.47 5.76
CA GLU A 262 -8.65 -25.92 6.01
C GLU A 262 -7.97 -26.70 4.87
N THR A 263 -8.23 -26.29 3.62
CA THR A 263 -7.58 -26.91 2.44
C THR A 263 -6.06 -26.74 2.50
N TYR A 264 -5.59 -25.55 2.91
CA TYR A 264 -4.18 -25.27 3.10
C TYR A 264 -3.56 -26.11 4.23
N ALA A 265 -4.21 -26.22 5.38
CA ALA A 265 -3.72 -27.01 6.52
C ALA A 265 -3.54 -28.49 6.13
N LYS A 266 -4.53 -29.07 5.43
CA LYS A 266 -4.45 -30.44 4.88
C LYS A 266 -3.27 -30.59 3.91
N ALA A 267 -3.10 -29.64 2.99
CA ALA A 267 -1.99 -29.67 2.03
C ALA A 267 -0.62 -29.53 2.72
N ALA A 268 -0.55 -28.83 3.85
CA ALA A 268 0.64 -28.73 4.69
C ALA A 268 0.92 -30.00 5.52
N GLY A 269 -0.03 -30.94 5.55
CA GLY A 269 0.05 -32.16 6.34
C GLY A 269 -0.20 -31.93 7.84
N ALA A 270 -0.95 -30.88 8.19
CA ALA A 270 -1.35 -30.59 9.57
C ALA A 270 -2.83 -30.94 9.78
N SER A 271 -3.12 -31.59 10.91
CA SER A 271 -4.47 -31.98 11.33
C SER A 271 -5.11 -30.97 12.30
N SER A 272 -4.30 -30.02 12.80
CA SER A 272 -4.72 -28.98 13.74
C SER A 272 -3.88 -27.71 13.58
N ILE A 273 -4.38 -26.59 14.08
CA ILE A 273 -3.62 -25.32 14.14
C ILE A 273 -2.38 -25.46 15.00
N ALA A 274 -2.41 -26.23 16.08
CA ALA A 274 -1.26 -26.50 16.92
C ALA A 274 -0.12 -27.21 16.16
N GLU A 275 -0.46 -28.16 15.29
CA GLU A 275 0.51 -28.79 14.38
C GLU A 275 0.99 -27.81 13.30
N LEU A 276 0.09 -27.05 12.69
CA LEU A 276 0.43 -26.05 11.67
C LEU A 276 1.40 -25.00 12.23
N ARG A 277 1.22 -24.53 13.48
CA ARG A 277 2.13 -23.60 14.17
C ARG A 277 3.54 -24.15 14.36
N LYS A 278 3.72 -25.45 14.47
CA LYS A 278 5.03 -26.10 14.65
C LYS A 278 5.78 -26.28 13.33
N LEU A 279 5.13 -26.13 12.20
CA LEU A 279 5.79 -26.31 10.91
C LEU A 279 6.85 -25.23 10.65
N PRO A 280 7.99 -25.61 10.05
CA PRO A 280 8.98 -24.64 9.59
C PRO A 280 8.38 -23.64 8.62
N VAL A 281 8.80 -22.39 8.73
CA VAL A 281 8.31 -21.27 7.91
C VAL A 281 8.46 -21.57 6.41
N ASP A 282 9.58 -22.14 5.98
CA ASP A 282 9.82 -22.49 4.58
C ASP A 282 8.78 -23.48 4.04
N LYS A 283 8.38 -24.46 4.85
CA LYS A 283 7.30 -25.37 4.50
C LYS A 283 5.98 -24.64 4.34
N LEU A 284 5.66 -23.73 5.27
CA LEU A 284 4.46 -22.91 5.19
C LEU A 284 4.45 -22.03 3.93
N GLN A 285 5.59 -21.50 3.49
CA GLN A 285 5.70 -20.65 2.31
C GLN A 285 5.60 -21.41 0.98
N THR A 286 6.02 -22.68 0.95
CA THR A 286 6.01 -23.48 -0.29
C THR A 286 4.67 -24.15 -0.56
N VAL A 287 3.96 -24.55 0.48
CA VAL A 287 2.63 -25.19 0.36
C VAL A 287 1.58 -24.15 -0.02
N GLY A 288 0.62 -24.54 -0.85
CA GLY A 288 -0.56 -23.74 -1.18
C GLY A 288 -0.28 -22.50 -2.03
N ARG A 289 0.79 -22.50 -2.83
CA ARG A 289 1.01 -21.45 -3.84
C ARG A 289 -0.20 -21.38 -4.78
N GLY A 290 -0.71 -20.18 -5.02
CA GLY A 290 -1.88 -19.95 -5.87
C GLY A 290 -3.24 -20.13 -5.18
N MET A 291 -3.30 -20.51 -3.91
CA MET A 291 -4.58 -20.66 -3.17
C MET A 291 -5.24 -19.33 -2.75
N GLY A 292 -4.66 -18.18 -3.06
CA GLY A 292 -5.24 -16.86 -2.74
C GLY A 292 -5.46 -16.62 -1.24
N LEU A 293 -4.50 -17.05 -0.40
CA LEU A 293 -4.57 -16.96 1.07
C LEU A 293 -3.96 -15.67 1.65
N ALA A 294 -3.52 -14.77 0.81
CA ALA A 294 -2.76 -13.59 1.22
C ALA A 294 -3.53 -12.29 0.98
N TRP A 295 -4.83 -12.30 1.16
CA TRP A 295 -5.67 -11.13 0.95
C TRP A 295 -6.55 -10.88 2.18
N PRO A 296 -6.76 -9.62 2.60
CA PRO A 296 -7.73 -9.28 3.64
C PRO A 296 -9.12 -9.78 3.31
N ILE A 297 -9.94 -10.00 4.34
CA ILE A 297 -11.27 -10.58 4.20
C ILE A 297 -12.33 -9.77 4.96
N ILE A 298 -13.58 -9.94 4.58
CA ILE A 298 -14.73 -9.46 5.35
C ILE A 298 -14.96 -10.45 6.49
N ASP A 299 -14.54 -10.07 7.69
CA ASP A 299 -14.59 -10.91 8.90
C ASP A 299 -15.67 -10.50 9.91
N GLY A 300 -16.34 -9.36 9.69
CA GLY A 300 -17.35 -8.82 10.59
C GLY A 300 -16.78 -8.01 11.77
N TRP A 301 -15.45 -7.96 11.94
CA TRP A 301 -14.78 -7.27 13.04
C TRP A 301 -13.76 -6.24 12.56
N VAL A 302 -12.67 -6.68 11.90
CA VAL A 302 -11.64 -5.76 11.34
C VAL A 302 -12.22 -5.05 10.14
N ILE A 303 -12.85 -5.80 9.23
CA ILE A 303 -13.62 -5.31 8.08
C ILE A 303 -15.07 -5.80 8.27
N PRO A 304 -15.97 -4.93 8.76
CA PRO A 304 -17.30 -5.36 9.18
C PRO A 304 -18.22 -5.84 8.05
N ASP A 305 -18.07 -5.30 6.83
CA ASP A 305 -18.89 -5.65 5.65
C ASP A 305 -18.15 -5.23 4.37
N ASP A 306 -18.77 -5.43 3.21
CA ASP A 306 -18.39 -4.85 1.91
C ASP A 306 -18.17 -3.34 2.07
N GLN A 307 -16.98 -2.85 1.69
CA GLN A 307 -16.61 -1.45 1.86
C GLN A 307 -17.60 -0.51 1.18
N TYR A 308 -18.11 -0.86 0.00
CA TYR A 308 -19.15 -0.09 -0.69
C TYR A 308 -20.36 0.15 0.23
N LYS A 309 -20.87 -0.93 0.84
CA LYS A 309 -22.02 -0.86 1.77
C LYS A 309 -21.71 -0.06 3.04
N LEU A 310 -20.49 -0.17 3.55
CA LEU A 310 -20.06 0.61 4.72
C LEU A 310 -20.10 2.12 4.41
N TYR A 311 -19.64 2.52 3.23
CA TYR A 311 -19.65 3.92 2.80
C TYR A 311 -21.07 4.43 2.52
N GLU A 312 -21.91 3.66 1.84
CA GLU A 312 -23.35 4.01 1.66
C GLU A 312 -24.04 4.23 3.01
N ALA A 313 -23.74 3.37 3.99
CA ALA A 313 -24.30 3.45 5.33
C ALA A 313 -23.62 4.49 6.23
N LYS A 314 -22.63 5.25 5.76
CA LYS A 314 -21.80 6.21 6.53
C LYS A 314 -21.10 5.57 7.75
N ARG A 315 -20.73 4.32 7.63
CA ARG A 315 -20.06 3.51 8.66
C ARG A 315 -18.58 3.37 8.36
N TYR A 316 -17.88 4.48 8.23
CA TYR A 316 -16.45 4.57 7.93
C TYR A 316 -15.83 5.77 8.67
N ASN A 317 -14.52 5.91 8.61
CA ASN A 317 -13.76 7.01 9.21
C ASN A 317 -13.68 8.17 8.20
N ASP A 318 -14.67 9.08 8.22
CA ASP A 318 -14.71 10.27 7.36
C ASP A 318 -13.48 11.14 7.64
N THR A 319 -12.59 11.24 6.67
CA THR A 319 -11.33 12.00 6.74
C THR A 319 -10.98 12.52 5.35
N PRO A 320 -10.25 13.65 5.22
CA PRO A 320 -9.76 14.08 3.91
C PRO A 320 -9.01 12.96 3.20
N ILE A 321 -9.35 12.72 1.92
CA ILE A 321 -8.70 11.71 1.11
C ILE A 321 -8.10 12.29 -0.16
N LEU A 322 -6.91 11.81 -0.52
CA LEU A 322 -6.24 12.01 -1.79
C LEU A 322 -6.03 10.64 -2.43
N LEU A 323 -6.60 10.41 -3.61
CA LEU A 323 -6.59 9.09 -4.23
C LEU A 323 -6.41 9.19 -5.74
N GLY A 324 -5.85 8.15 -6.34
CA GLY A 324 -5.62 8.10 -7.77
C GLY A 324 -5.00 6.79 -8.23
N TYR A 325 -4.73 6.71 -9.51
CA TYR A 325 -4.12 5.54 -10.15
C TYR A 325 -3.34 5.95 -11.41
N ASN A 326 -2.61 4.99 -11.98
CA ASN A 326 -1.75 5.21 -13.13
C ASN A 326 -2.45 4.89 -14.45
N SER A 327 -2.06 5.57 -15.52
CA SER A 327 -2.74 5.48 -16.83
C SER A 327 -2.62 4.12 -17.53
N ASP A 328 -1.66 3.27 -17.15
CA ASP A 328 -1.47 1.91 -17.71
C ASP A 328 -1.23 0.85 -16.61
N GLU A 329 -2.06 0.85 -15.56
CA GLU A 329 -2.03 -0.16 -14.48
C GLU A 329 -2.04 -1.60 -15.02
N GLY A 330 -2.78 -1.81 -16.11
CA GLY A 330 -2.92 -3.09 -16.78
C GLY A 330 -1.60 -3.67 -17.31
N ALA A 331 -0.57 -2.85 -17.49
CA ALA A 331 0.76 -3.26 -17.92
C ALA A 331 1.45 -4.27 -16.98
N SER A 332 1.02 -4.32 -15.73
CA SER A 332 1.51 -5.28 -14.72
C SER A 332 0.85 -6.66 -14.80
N PHE A 333 -0.13 -6.84 -15.68
CA PHE A 333 -0.85 -8.10 -15.86
C PHE A 333 -0.56 -8.68 -17.26
N SER A 334 -0.68 -10.02 -17.37
CA SER A 334 -0.49 -10.68 -18.67
C SER A 334 -1.77 -10.56 -19.50
N PRO A 335 -1.80 -9.76 -20.58
CA PRO A 335 -2.99 -9.60 -21.41
C PRO A 335 -3.23 -10.81 -22.30
N PRO A 336 -4.48 -11.04 -22.77
CA PRO A 336 -4.80 -11.93 -23.87
C PRO A 336 -3.98 -11.58 -25.12
N LYS A 337 -3.64 -12.59 -25.92
CA LYS A 337 -2.81 -12.42 -27.11
C LYS A 337 -3.62 -12.23 -28.39
N THR A 338 -4.85 -12.75 -28.40
CA THR A 338 -5.73 -12.66 -29.59
C THR A 338 -7.08 -12.02 -29.23
N PRO A 339 -7.79 -11.44 -30.23
CA PRO A 339 -9.14 -10.93 -30.02
C PRO A 339 -10.12 -11.97 -29.48
N GLU A 340 -9.99 -13.25 -29.92
CA GLU A 340 -10.85 -14.35 -29.49
C GLU A 340 -10.61 -14.69 -28.01
N GLU A 341 -9.33 -14.77 -27.58
CA GLU A 341 -8.97 -14.97 -26.16
C GLU A 341 -9.52 -13.83 -25.29
N TYR A 342 -9.41 -12.58 -25.76
CA TYR A 342 -9.93 -11.42 -25.05
C TYR A 342 -11.45 -11.48 -24.91
N VAL A 343 -12.18 -11.71 -26.00
CA VAL A 343 -13.65 -11.81 -25.97
C VAL A 343 -14.10 -12.95 -25.05
N ALA A 344 -13.43 -14.11 -25.11
CA ALA A 344 -13.74 -15.25 -24.24
C ALA A 344 -13.51 -14.91 -22.76
N ALA A 345 -12.39 -14.25 -22.43
CA ALA A 345 -12.07 -13.83 -21.08
C ALA A 345 -13.10 -12.80 -20.53
N VAL A 346 -13.48 -11.81 -21.36
CA VAL A 346 -14.49 -10.80 -20.97
C VAL A 346 -15.85 -11.45 -20.78
N LYS A 347 -16.29 -12.35 -21.67
CA LYS A 347 -17.56 -13.07 -21.53
C LYS A 347 -17.59 -13.96 -20.29
N GLY A 348 -16.52 -14.68 -20.01
CA GLY A 348 -16.40 -15.51 -18.82
C GLY A 348 -16.40 -14.73 -17.51
N ARG A 349 -15.90 -13.49 -17.55
CA ARG A 349 -15.76 -12.67 -16.33
C ARG A 349 -16.96 -11.78 -16.03
N TYR A 350 -17.58 -11.17 -17.05
CA TYR A 350 -18.54 -10.09 -16.84
C TYR A 350 -19.98 -10.46 -17.18
N GLY A 351 -20.25 -11.70 -17.60
CA GLY A 351 -21.58 -12.24 -17.82
C GLY A 351 -22.47 -11.33 -18.68
N PRO A 352 -23.63 -10.87 -18.17
CA PRO A 352 -24.58 -10.04 -18.95
C PRO A 352 -24.01 -8.66 -19.39
N PHE A 353 -22.89 -8.23 -18.81
CA PHE A 353 -22.25 -6.95 -19.13
C PHE A 353 -21.11 -7.07 -20.16
N ALA A 354 -20.77 -8.29 -20.55
CA ALA A 354 -19.62 -8.56 -21.43
C ALA A 354 -19.69 -7.81 -22.75
N ASP A 355 -20.83 -7.85 -23.45
CA ASP A 355 -20.96 -7.22 -24.77
C ASP A 355 -20.85 -5.68 -24.69
N LYS A 356 -21.36 -5.06 -23.62
CA LYS A 356 -21.18 -3.63 -23.37
C LYS A 356 -19.71 -3.27 -23.10
N LEU A 357 -19.00 -4.09 -22.34
CA LEU A 357 -17.58 -3.89 -22.08
C LEU A 357 -16.73 -4.14 -23.33
N ILE A 358 -17.04 -5.15 -24.15
CA ILE A 358 -16.38 -5.36 -25.45
C ILE A 358 -16.61 -4.17 -26.38
N ALA A 359 -17.79 -3.57 -26.38
CA ALA A 359 -18.07 -2.37 -27.15
C ALA A 359 -17.30 -1.14 -26.66
N ALA A 360 -17.15 -0.99 -25.33
CA ALA A 360 -16.36 0.10 -24.72
C ALA A 360 -14.85 -0.10 -24.90
N TYR A 361 -14.39 -1.35 -24.95
CA TYR A 361 -12.99 -1.75 -25.13
C TYR A 361 -12.88 -2.72 -26.32
N PRO A 362 -13.00 -2.25 -27.57
CA PRO A 362 -13.04 -3.11 -28.74
C PRO A 362 -11.66 -3.71 -29.07
N PRO A 363 -11.58 -5.04 -29.30
CA PRO A 363 -10.31 -5.73 -29.53
C PRO A 363 -9.65 -5.45 -30.87
N GLY A 364 -10.10 -4.47 -31.63
CA GLY A 364 -9.54 -4.11 -32.94
C GLY A 364 -9.01 -2.67 -33.02
N SER A 365 -9.23 -1.86 -32.01
CA SER A 365 -8.78 -0.44 -32.00
C SER A 365 -7.34 -0.32 -31.48
N GLY A 366 -6.37 -0.63 -32.28
CA GLY A 366 -4.96 -0.67 -31.90
C GLY A 366 -4.45 -2.09 -31.75
N THR A 367 -3.89 -2.47 -30.60
CA THR A 367 -3.51 -3.85 -30.26
C THR A 367 -4.45 -4.42 -29.22
N VAL A 368 -4.84 -5.68 -29.33
CA VAL A 368 -5.68 -6.37 -28.35
C VAL A 368 -5.08 -6.31 -26.93
N ALA A 369 -3.76 -6.33 -26.83
CA ALA A 369 -3.04 -6.22 -25.57
C ALA A 369 -3.29 -4.88 -24.87
N LYS A 370 -3.30 -3.75 -25.61
CA LYS A 370 -3.63 -2.44 -25.04
C LYS A 370 -5.06 -2.38 -24.55
N THR A 371 -6.00 -2.83 -25.36
CA THR A 371 -7.43 -2.89 -25.01
C THR A 371 -7.67 -3.69 -23.73
N ALA A 372 -7.02 -4.85 -23.60
CA ALA A 372 -7.09 -5.68 -22.40
C ALA A 372 -6.45 -5.01 -21.18
N ARG A 373 -5.35 -4.27 -21.36
CA ARG A 373 -4.72 -3.49 -20.29
C ARG A 373 -5.64 -2.36 -19.81
N ASP A 374 -6.28 -1.64 -20.74
CA ASP A 374 -7.20 -0.54 -20.41
C ASP A 374 -8.40 -1.06 -19.60
N LEU A 375 -9.03 -2.16 -20.02
CA LEU A 375 -10.11 -2.79 -19.23
C LEU A 375 -9.61 -3.27 -17.86
N THR A 376 -8.41 -3.86 -17.79
CA THR A 376 -7.84 -4.34 -16.53
C THR A 376 -7.53 -3.16 -15.59
N ARG A 377 -6.94 -2.06 -16.11
CA ARG A 377 -6.73 -0.81 -15.37
C ARG A 377 -8.03 -0.34 -14.73
N ASP A 378 -9.08 -0.21 -15.53
CA ASP A 378 -10.34 0.37 -15.06
C ASP A 378 -11.09 -0.58 -14.12
N ALA A 379 -11.05 -1.88 -14.34
CA ALA A 379 -11.73 -2.86 -13.48
C ALA A 379 -11.01 -3.14 -12.16
N ALA A 380 -9.66 -3.04 -12.13
CA ALA A 380 -8.88 -3.36 -10.94
C ALA A 380 -8.52 -2.13 -10.08
N PHE A 381 -8.45 -0.94 -10.68
CA PHE A 381 -8.02 0.29 -10.00
C PHE A 381 -8.92 1.48 -10.29
N GLY A 382 -9.22 1.77 -11.56
CA GLY A 382 -9.96 2.97 -11.97
C GLY A 382 -11.35 3.06 -11.34
N TRP A 383 -12.16 2.00 -11.45
CA TRP A 383 -13.50 1.98 -10.87
C TRP A 383 -13.45 2.07 -9.33
N HIS A 384 -12.52 1.38 -8.67
CA HIS A 384 -12.38 1.42 -7.21
C HIS A 384 -12.04 2.82 -6.71
N THR A 385 -11.12 3.49 -7.38
CA THR A 385 -10.74 4.88 -7.07
C THR A 385 -11.92 5.83 -7.31
N TRP A 386 -12.56 5.71 -8.47
CA TRP A 386 -13.69 6.56 -8.86
C TRP A 386 -14.89 6.40 -7.92
N ILE A 387 -15.27 5.15 -7.59
CA ILE A 387 -16.41 4.91 -6.70
C ILE A 387 -16.12 5.35 -5.27
N TRP A 388 -14.87 5.19 -4.79
CA TRP A 388 -14.49 5.71 -3.48
C TRP A 388 -14.61 7.24 -3.45
N ALA A 389 -14.07 7.94 -4.45
CA ALA A 389 -14.19 9.40 -4.54
C ALA A 389 -15.66 9.87 -4.52
N ARG A 390 -16.54 9.17 -5.25
CA ARG A 390 -17.97 9.47 -5.29
C ARG A 390 -18.67 9.22 -3.95
N LEU A 391 -18.48 8.04 -3.38
CA LEU A 391 -19.09 7.66 -2.10
C LEU A 391 -18.67 8.63 -0.99
N GLU A 392 -17.38 8.95 -0.87
CA GLU A 392 -16.88 9.92 0.11
C GLU A 392 -17.50 11.30 -0.12
N ALA A 393 -17.52 11.80 -1.37
CA ALA A 393 -18.11 13.10 -1.70
C ALA A 393 -19.63 13.18 -1.46
N GLN A 394 -20.34 12.05 -1.55
CA GLN A 394 -21.80 11.96 -1.34
C GLN A 394 -22.18 11.75 0.13
N THR A 395 -21.38 10.98 0.87
CA THR A 395 -21.76 10.51 2.20
C THR A 395 -20.96 11.15 3.34
N GLY A 396 -19.74 11.61 3.05
CA GLY A 396 -18.83 12.29 3.97
C GLY A 396 -18.97 13.81 4.00
N LYS A 397 -18.13 14.44 4.82
CA LYS A 397 -17.98 15.90 4.92
C LYS A 397 -16.57 16.34 4.54
N SER A 398 -15.65 15.41 4.46
CA SER A 398 -14.24 15.65 4.19
C SER A 398 -13.98 15.94 2.72
N LYS A 399 -12.87 16.62 2.42
CA LYS A 399 -12.48 16.92 1.04
C LYS A 399 -11.90 15.67 0.37
N VAL A 400 -12.21 15.52 -0.91
CA VAL A 400 -11.68 14.48 -1.78
C VAL A 400 -10.82 15.11 -2.86
N PHE A 401 -9.64 14.56 -3.11
CA PHE A 401 -8.76 14.96 -4.20
C PHE A 401 -8.42 13.75 -5.06
N TYR A 402 -8.70 13.84 -6.36
CA TYR A 402 -8.57 12.72 -7.27
C TYR A 402 -7.52 13.02 -8.34
N TYR A 403 -6.59 12.05 -8.58
CA TYR A 403 -5.57 12.17 -9.62
C TYR A 403 -5.53 10.98 -10.58
N CYS A 404 -4.96 11.23 -11.77
CA CYS A 404 -4.47 10.23 -12.70
C CYS A 404 -2.99 10.51 -13.00
N PHE A 405 -2.12 9.54 -12.76
CA PHE A 405 -0.70 9.68 -13.07
C PHE A 405 -0.42 9.16 -14.48
N ASP A 406 0.10 10.03 -15.36
CA ASP A 406 0.34 9.74 -16.77
C ASP A 406 1.71 10.24 -17.26
N GLN A 407 2.66 10.39 -16.35
CA GLN A 407 4.05 10.66 -16.70
C GLN A 407 4.79 9.36 -16.98
N HIS A 408 5.32 9.22 -18.16
CA HIS A 408 6.04 8.03 -18.60
C HIS A 408 7.13 8.37 -19.62
N PRO A 409 8.18 7.53 -19.77
CA PRO A 409 9.14 7.70 -20.85
C PRO A 409 8.49 7.38 -22.20
N GLU A 410 8.95 8.04 -23.25
CA GLU A 410 8.62 7.63 -24.61
C GLU A 410 9.44 6.37 -24.96
N TYR A 411 8.74 5.27 -25.19
CA TYR A 411 9.39 4.02 -25.58
C TYR A 411 9.60 3.98 -27.11
N PRO A 412 10.79 3.57 -27.60
CA PRO A 412 11.04 3.34 -29.03
C PRO A 412 10.02 2.39 -29.64
N ALA A 413 9.71 2.57 -30.92
CA ALA A 413 8.69 1.78 -31.63
C ALA A 413 9.01 0.26 -31.69
N ASP A 414 10.27 -0.11 -31.60
CA ASP A 414 10.76 -1.50 -31.54
C ASP A 414 10.87 -2.06 -30.11
N SER A 415 10.57 -1.26 -29.11
CA SER A 415 10.56 -1.70 -27.71
C SER A 415 9.40 -2.65 -27.42
N PRO A 416 9.59 -3.69 -26.59
CA PRO A 416 8.49 -4.49 -26.05
C PRO A 416 7.44 -3.67 -25.28
N ARG A 417 7.80 -2.43 -24.89
CA ARG A 417 6.93 -1.47 -24.19
C ARG A 417 6.42 -0.35 -25.10
N ALA A 418 6.58 -0.45 -26.42
CA ALA A 418 6.02 0.53 -27.34
C ALA A 418 4.50 0.70 -27.10
N GLY A 419 4.07 1.94 -26.94
CA GLY A 419 2.67 2.28 -26.64
C GLY A 419 2.22 1.95 -25.20
N TYR A 420 3.16 1.73 -24.26
CA TYR A 420 2.86 1.72 -22.82
C TYR A 420 2.86 3.15 -22.27
N SER A 421 1.93 3.41 -21.36
CA SER A 421 1.90 4.62 -20.54
C SER A 421 2.47 4.32 -19.12
N SER A 422 2.00 4.98 -18.09
CA SER A 422 2.52 4.84 -16.73
C SER A 422 2.07 3.51 -16.10
N PRO A 423 2.96 2.54 -15.89
CA PRO A 423 2.61 1.25 -15.32
C PRO A 423 2.35 1.36 -13.82
N HIS A 424 1.81 0.28 -13.23
CA HIS A 424 1.56 0.15 -11.80
C HIS A 424 2.81 0.44 -10.96
N GLY A 425 2.67 1.28 -9.92
CA GLY A 425 3.72 1.67 -8.99
C GLY A 425 4.74 2.69 -9.53
N ALA A 426 4.59 3.16 -10.78
CA ALA A 426 5.54 4.10 -11.39
C ALA A 426 5.61 5.44 -10.63
N GLU A 427 4.50 5.91 -10.07
CA GLU A 427 4.39 7.18 -9.36
C GLU A 427 5.12 7.20 -8.01
N VAL A 428 5.42 6.05 -7.42
CA VAL A 428 6.10 5.94 -6.11
C VAL A 428 7.45 6.65 -6.12
N ALA A 429 8.24 6.44 -7.19
CA ALA A 429 9.53 7.11 -7.35
C ALA A 429 9.39 8.64 -7.43
N TYR A 430 8.26 9.14 -7.94
CA TYR A 430 7.96 10.57 -8.01
C TYR A 430 7.59 11.13 -6.64
N VAL A 431 6.74 10.44 -5.90
CA VAL A 431 6.33 10.86 -4.54
C VAL A 431 7.53 10.87 -3.59
N PHE A 432 8.33 9.82 -3.58
CA PHE A 432 9.51 9.68 -2.70
C PHE A 432 10.75 10.39 -3.25
N GLN A 433 10.72 10.91 -4.48
CA GLN A 433 11.83 11.61 -5.16
C GLN A 433 13.09 10.73 -5.33
N HIS A 434 12.91 9.41 -5.50
CA HIS A 434 14.00 8.45 -5.69
C HIS A 434 14.24 8.13 -7.16
N PHE A 435 14.77 9.12 -7.89
CA PHE A 435 15.23 8.94 -9.26
C PHE A 435 16.71 8.66 -9.32
N ASN A 436 17.11 7.79 -10.22
CA ASN A 436 18.46 7.75 -10.68
C ASN A 436 18.69 8.92 -11.66
N THR A 437 19.14 10.05 -11.14
CA THR A 437 19.43 11.26 -11.95
C THR A 437 20.57 11.05 -12.95
N SER A 438 21.37 9.99 -12.79
CA SER A 438 22.39 9.58 -13.77
C SER A 438 21.80 8.75 -14.93
N ASN A 439 20.52 8.33 -14.83
CA ASN A 439 19.84 7.67 -15.93
C ASN A 439 19.49 8.70 -17.01
N PRO A 440 20.02 8.58 -18.25
CA PRO A 440 19.73 9.51 -19.33
C PRO A 440 18.25 9.56 -19.74
N GLN A 441 17.44 8.60 -19.30
CA GLN A 441 16.00 8.59 -19.49
C GLN A 441 15.23 9.46 -18.48
N THR A 442 15.85 9.90 -17.39
CA THR A 442 15.23 10.82 -16.43
C THR A 442 15.25 12.24 -17.01
N THR A 443 14.09 12.76 -17.32
CA THR A 443 13.91 14.07 -17.96
C THR A 443 13.73 15.20 -16.94
N LYS A 444 13.82 16.45 -17.41
CA LYS A 444 13.46 17.62 -16.58
C LYS A 444 11.98 17.61 -16.16
N SER A 445 11.10 17.06 -17.02
CA SER A 445 9.68 16.90 -16.71
C SER A 445 9.48 15.93 -15.56
N ASP A 446 10.19 14.79 -15.54
CA ASP A 446 10.13 13.84 -14.43
C ASP A 446 10.49 14.49 -13.09
N LEU A 447 11.55 15.28 -13.05
CA LEU A 447 11.98 15.99 -11.85
C LEU A 447 10.96 17.05 -11.42
N ALA A 448 10.37 17.79 -12.36
CA ALA A 448 9.34 18.80 -12.07
C ALA A 448 8.04 18.17 -11.55
N ILE A 449 7.58 17.07 -12.15
CA ILE A 449 6.42 16.31 -11.68
C ILE A 449 6.67 15.71 -10.29
N SER A 450 7.86 15.17 -10.07
CA SER A 450 8.26 14.62 -8.78
C SER A 450 8.24 15.68 -7.69
N GLU A 451 8.80 16.87 -7.96
CA GLU A 451 8.76 18.00 -7.02
C GLU A 451 7.32 18.42 -6.71
N ALA A 452 6.47 18.51 -7.74
CA ALA A 452 5.06 18.84 -7.57
C ALA A 452 4.32 17.79 -6.73
N MET A 453 4.47 16.49 -7.03
CA MET A 453 3.81 15.42 -6.29
C MET A 453 4.25 15.38 -4.83
N ALA A 454 5.56 15.40 -4.55
CA ALA A 454 6.05 15.44 -3.17
C ALA A 454 5.54 16.68 -2.41
N THR A 455 5.40 17.83 -3.09
CA THR A 455 4.83 19.06 -2.53
C THR A 455 3.34 18.89 -2.21
N TYR A 456 2.53 18.33 -3.14
CA TYR A 456 1.12 18.06 -2.90
C TYR A 456 0.90 17.09 -1.73
N TRP A 457 1.65 15.98 -1.66
CA TRP A 457 1.55 14.98 -0.59
C TRP A 457 1.89 15.57 0.78
N THR A 458 2.98 16.33 0.85
CA THR A 458 3.37 16.97 2.12
C THR A 458 2.45 18.13 2.50
N ASN A 459 1.90 18.89 1.54
CA ASN A 459 0.87 19.89 1.80
C ASN A 459 -0.41 19.25 2.35
N PHE A 460 -0.84 18.12 1.75
CA PHE A 460 -1.99 17.36 2.21
C PHE A 460 -1.79 16.87 3.65
N ALA A 461 -0.63 16.31 3.97
CA ALA A 461 -0.29 15.91 5.35
C ALA A 461 -0.33 17.08 6.35
N LYS A 462 0.05 18.30 5.89
CA LYS A 462 0.05 19.50 6.73
C LYS A 462 -1.35 20.05 7.03
N ARG A 463 -2.32 19.89 6.10
CA ARG A 463 -3.58 20.66 6.13
C ARG A 463 -4.83 19.87 5.72
N GLY A 464 -4.73 18.62 5.28
CA GLY A 464 -5.83 17.88 4.63
C GLY A 464 -6.21 18.48 3.25
N ASP A 465 -5.32 19.27 2.66
CA ASP A 465 -5.50 19.97 1.38
C ASP A 465 -4.17 20.03 0.65
N PRO A 466 -4.04 19.50 -0.59
CA PRO A 466 -2.77 19.44 -1.31
C PRO A 466 -2.31 20.80 -1.85
N ASN A 467 -3.19 21.78 -1.95
CA ASN A 467 -2.88 23.08 -2.52
C ASN A 467 -1.83 23.84 -1.71
N GLY A 468 -1.12 24.73 -2.37
CA GLY A 468 -0.12 25.59 -1.74
C GLY A 468 0.74 26.32 -2.76
N GLU A 469 1.73 27.05 -2.26
CA GLU A 469 2.67 27.77 -3.11
C GLU A 469 3.51 26.83 -3.95
N GLY A 470 3.82 27.20 -5.18
CA GLY A 470 4.72 26.48 -6.09
C GLY A 470 4.05 25.31 -6.84
N VAL A 471 2.75 25.08 -6.68
CA VAL A 471 2.01 24.05 -7.42
C VAL A 471 0.70 24.60 -8.00
N PRO A 472 0.25 24.09 -9.17
CA PRO A 472 -1.06 24.44 -9.73
C PRO A 472 -2.23 24.17 -8.77
N ALA A 473 -3.32 24.92 -8.89
CA ALA A 473 -4.50 24.70 -8.08
C ALA A 473 -5.13 23.34 -8.39
N TRP A 474 -5.39 22.54 -7.35
CA TRP A 474 -6.06 21.26 -7.42
C TRP A 474 -7.45 21.34 -6.77
N PRO A 475 -8.52 21.48 -7.56
CA PRO A 475 -9.88 21.55 -7.02
C PRO A 475 -10.27 20.23 -6.32
N ALA A 476 -10.98 20.34 -5.20
CA ALA A 476 -11.58 19.17 -4.59
C ALA A 476 -12.61 18.52 -5.54
N PHE A 477 -12.60 17.20 -5.57
CA PHE A 477 -13.54 16.39 -6.33
C PHE A 477 -14.97 16.63 -5.83
N LYS A 478 -15.90 16.79 -6.77
CA LYS A 478 -17.34 16.87 -6.51
C LYS A 478 -18.07 15.98 -7.50
N ASP A 479 -18.94 15.10 -7.04
CA ASP A 479 -19.64 14.16 -7.90
C ASP A 479 -20.46 14.84 -9.02
N ALA A 480 -21.10 15.97 -8.72
CA ALA A 480 -21.85 16.74 -9.70
C ALA A 480 -20.98 17.46 -10.78
N LYS A 481 -19.70 17.69 -10.50
CA LYS A 481 -18.75 18.31 -11.42
C LYS A 481 -17.36 17.71 -11.15
N PRO A 482 -17.13 16.47 -11.56
CA PRO A 482 -15.91 15.76 -11.25
C PRO A 482 -14.71 16.38 -11.97
N VAL A 483 -13.63 16.59 -11.23
CA VAL A 483 -12.35 17.10 -11.73
C VAL A 483 -11.24 16.19 -11.21
N VAL A 484 -10.33 15.81 -12.11
CA VAL A 484 -9.15 14.97 -11.83
C VAL A 484 -7.90 15.78 -12.11
N MET A 485 -6.90 15.69 -11.24
CA MET A 485 -5.56 16.21 -11.48
C MET A 485 -4.77 15.19 -12.27
N TYR A 486 -4.29 15.55 -13.44
CA TYR A 486 -3.38 14.74 -14.25
C TYR A 486 -1.94 15.11 -13.96
N PHE A 487 -1.15 14.13 -13.56
CA PHE A 487 0.30 14.22 -13.48
C PHE A 487 0.90 13.65 -14.76
N ALA A 488 0.97 14.49 -15.79
CA ALA A 488 1.61 14.25 -17.07
C ALA A 488 2.82 15.21 -17.20
N GLN A 489 3.29 15.49 -18.41
CA GLN A 489 4.43 16.42 -18.62
C GLN A 489 4.33 17.74 -17.82
N THR A 490 3.10 18.22 -17.60
CA THR A 490 2.77 19.34 -16.74
C THR A 490 1.48 19.01 -15.98
N PRO A 491 1.41 19.22 -14.64
CA PRO A 491 0.18 18.99 -13.90
C PRO A 491 -0.95 19.88 -14.42
N HIS A 492 -2.10 19.26 -14.73
CA HIS A 492 -3.31 19.96 -15.20
C HIS A 492 -4.57 19.25 -14.75
N THR A 493 -5.69 19.95 -14.77
CA THR A 493 -6.99 19.36 -14.43
C THR A 493 -7.74 18.93 -15.68
N GLY A 494 -8.49 17.82 -15.56
CA GLY A 494 -9.29 17.26 -16.65
C GLY A 494 -10.49 16.47 -16.16
N PRO A 495 -11.25 15.84 -17.08
CA PRO A 495 -12.39 14.98 -16.76
C PRO A 495 -11.90 13.66 -16.13
N VAL A 496 -12.83 12.87 -15.60
CA VAL A 496 -12.57 11.50 -15.16
C VAL A 496 -12.18 10.63 -16.36
N PRO A 497 -11.04 9.91 -16.30
CA PRO A 497 -10.65 9.01 -17.40
C PRO A 497 -11.69 7.89 -17.58
N SER A 498 -11.96 7.50 -18.82
CA SER A 498 -12.86 6.37 -19.14
C SER A 498 -14.26 6.44 -18.50
N ALA A 499 -14.80 7.63 -18.24
CA ALA A 499 -16.02 7.84 -17.45
C ALA A 499 -17.20 6.96 -17.89
N GLU A 500 -17.43 6.79 -19.20
CA GLU A 500 -18.51 5.95 -19.74
C GLU A 500 -18.27 4.46 -19.42
N ALA A 501 -17.05 3.98 -19.56
CA ALA A 501 -16.69 2.60 -19.27
C ALA A 501 -16.75 2.30 -17.76
N LEU A 502 -16.38 3.27 -16.92
CA LEU A 502 -16.55 3.16 -15.46
C LEU A 502 -18.03 3.04 -15.06
N GLN A 503 -18.95 3.69 -15.77
CA GLN A 503 -20.40 3.52 -15.53
C GLN A 503 -20.88 2.11 -15.90
N ILE A 504 -20.32 1.48 -16.94
CA ILE A 504 -20.65 0.08 -17.28
C ILE A 504 -20.14 -0.86 -16.17
N LEU A 505 -18.91 -0.63 -15.67
CA LEU A 505 -18.37 -1.38 -14.54
C LEU A 505 -19.18 -1.16 -13.26
N ASP A 506 -19.68 0.05 -13.02
CA ASP A 506 -20.53 0.37 -11.88
C ASP A 506 -21.86 -0.40 -11.93
N ALA A 507 -22.48 -0.46 -13.10
CA ALA A 507 -23.68 -1.27 -13.31
C ALA A 507 -23.39 -2.77 -13.12
N TYR A 508 -22.22 -3.27 -13.59
CA TYR A 508 -21.80 -4.64 -13.36
C TYR A 508 -21.62 -4.93 -11.86
N PHE A 509 -20.87 -4.10 -11.13
CA PHE A 509 -20.63 -4.34 -9.70
C PHE A 509 -21.89 -4.15 -8.85
N THR A 510 -22.82 -3.30 -9.27
CA THR A 510 -24.15 -3.17 -8.66
C THR A 510 -24.96 -4.45 -8.85
N TRP A 511 -25.02 -4.99 -10.09
CA TRP A 511 -25.66 -6.27 -10.36
C TRP A 511 -25.02 -7.41 -9.59
N ARG A 512 -23.69 -7.44 -9.48
CA ARG A 512 -22.95 -8.45 -8.69
C ARG A 512 -23.39 -8.50 -7.21
N ARG A 513 -23.99 -7.43 -6.66
CA ARG A 513 -24.53 -7.35 -5.29
C ARG A 513 -26.00 -7.82 -5.20
N THR A 514 -26.63 -8.16 -6.30
CA THR A 514 -27.97 -8.80 -6.30
C THR A 514 -27.85 -10.29 -6.06
N PRO A 515 -28.95 -10.97 -5.61
CA PRO A 515 -28.94 -12.43 -5.46
C PRO A 515 -28.54 -13.19 -6.74
N GLU A 516 -28.96 -12.70 -7.92
CA GLU A 516 -28.57 -13.25 -9.22
C GLU A 516 -27.06 -13.13 -9.46
N GLY A 517 -26.50 -11.95 -9.26
CA GLY A 517 -25.07 -11.69 -9.44
C GLY A 517 -24.21 -12.43 -8.42
N GLU A 518 -24.67 -12.58 -7.18
CA GLU A 518 -23.99 -13.41 -6.16
C GLU A 518 -24.00 -14.91 -6.56
N ALA A 519 -25.12 -15.41 -7.07
CA ALA A 519 -25.22 -16.79 -7.54
C ALA A 519 -24.34 -17.06 -8.75
N TRP A 520 -24.25 -16.08 -9.66
CA TRP A 520 -23.39 -16.19 -10.85
C TRP A 520 -21.88 -16.25 -10.49
N ALA A 521 -21.46 -15.66 -9.39
CA ALA A 521 -20.05 -15.61 -8.97
C ALA A 521 -19.57 -16.85 -8.22
N LYS A 522 -20.47 -17.74 -7.83
CA LYS A 522 -20.17 -19.02 -7.17
C LYS A 522 -19.68 -20.05 -8.16
#